data_2a766e96b89450dd7c16b86d892cfd18
#
_entry.id   2a766e96b89450dd7c16b86d892cfd18
#
_cell.length_a   1.000
_cell.length_b   1.000
_cell.length_c   1.000
_cell.angle_alpha   90.00
_cell.angle_beta   90.00
_cell.angle_gamma   90.00
#
_symmetry.space_group_name_H-M   'P 1'
#
loop_
_entity.id
_entity.type
_entity.pdbx_description
1 polymer ?
#
loop_
_entity_poly.entity_id
_entity_poly.type
_entity_poly.pdbx_seq_one_letter_code
_entity_poly.pdbx_strand_id
1 'polypeptide(L)'
;TVSAAYTQNTGSISVTINGPREARWSIDGKGSYASGQTVSDVLVGNRTISFSLVRGWKTPADQTVTVTRGAVESVRGVYTER
;
A
#
# COMPACT_ATOMS: atom_id res chain seq x y z
N THR A 1 13.48 32.86 -16.27
CA THR A 1 13.30 31.94 -15.18
C THR A 1 12.33 30.84 -15.55
N VAL A 2 12.81 29.71 -15.61
CA VAL A 2 11.93 28.60 -15.91
C VAL A 2 11.34 28.14 -14.60
N SER A 3 10.14 28.52 -14.42
CA SER A 3 9.37 27.90 -13.35
C SER A 3 8.93 26.56 -13.83
N ALA A 4 9.71 25.56 -13.52
CA ALA A 4 9.30 24.23 -13.78
C ALA A 4 8.24 23.87 -12.76
N ALA A 5 7.01 24.03 -13.14
CA ALA A 5 5.93 23.51 -12.32
C ALA A 5 5.98 22.00 -12.46
N TYR A 6 6.65 21.39 -11.57
CA TYR A 6 6.61 19.93 -11.47
C TYR A 6 5.25 19.54 -10.96
N THR A 7 4.46 19.02 -11.86
CA THR A 7 3.28 18.30 -11.41
C THR A 7 3.70 16.85 -11.29
N GLN A 8 3.95 16.40 -10.09
CA GLN A 8 4.20 15.00 -9.88
C GLN A 8 2.93 14.22 -10.17
N ASN A 9 3.08 13.18 -10.94
CA ASN A 9 1.97 12.26 -11.16
C ASN A 9 1.86 11.37 -9.94
N THR A 10 0.78 11.51 -9.20
CA THR A 10 0.56 10.72 -8.01
C THR A 10 -0.84 10.15 -8.00
N GLY A 11 -0.99 9.03 -7.34
CA GLY A 11 -2.28 8.41 -7.08
C GLY A 11 -2.39 8.05 -5.62
N SER A 12 -3.33 7.19 -5.30
CA SER A 12 -3.56 6.76 -3.92
C SER A 12 -3.65 5.24 -3.87
N ILE A 13 -3.30 4.68 -2.73
CA ILE A 13 -3.43 3.24 -2.48
C ILE A 13 -4.23 3.06 -1.19
N SER A 14 -5.24 2.21 -1.27
CA SER A 14 -6.04 1.84 -0.11
C SER A 14 -5.90 0.33 0.09
N VAL A 15 -5.48 -0.07 1.27
CA VAL A 15 -5.28 -1.49 1.56
C VAL A 15 -6.20 -1.91 2.69
N THR A 16 -6.96 -2.97 2.43
CA THR A 16 -7.81 -3.59 3.46
C THR A 16 -7.17 -4.90 3.85
N ILE A 17 -6.95 -5.09 5.13
CA ILE A 17 -6.36 -6.31 5.64
C ILE A 17 -7.43 -7.10 6.38
N ASN A 18 -7.67 -8.32 5.93
CA ASN A 18 -8.51 -9.26 6.67
C ASN A 18 -7.60 -10.09 7.56
N GLY A 19 -7.73 -9.89 8.86
CA GLY A 19 -6.89 -10.61 9.81
C GLY A 19 -6.73 -9.85 11.11
N PRO A 20 -5.58 -10.00 11.76
CA PRO A 20 -5.38 -9.37 13.07
C PRO A 20 -5.27 -7.85 12.96
N ARG A 21 -5.66 -7.17 14.02
CA ARG A 21 -5.60 -5.70 14.07
C ARG A 21 -4.17 -5.19 14.04
N GLU A 22 -3.22 -6.00 14.47
CA GLU A 22 -1.82 -5.61 14.51
C GLU A 22 -1.18 -5.62 13.14
N ALA A 23 -1.84 -6.20 12.14
CA ALA A 23 -1.28 -6.27 10.81
C ALA A 23 -1.11 -4.88 10.23
N ARG A 24 0.02 -4.67 9.60
CA ARG A 24 0.38 -3.42 8.96
C ARG A 24 0.84 -3.70 7.55
N TRP A 25 0.80 -2.70 6.73
CA TRP A 25 1.29 -2.81 5.37
C TRP A 25 2.22 -1.66 5.06
N SER A 26 3.04 -1.85 4.04
CA SER A 26 3.99 -0.83 3.63
C SER A 26 4.06 -0.77 2.12
N ILE A 27 4.56 0.35 1.60
CA ILE A 27 4.73 0.57 0.17
C ILE A 27 6.23 0.60 -0.10
N ASP A 28 6.69 -0.30 -0.98
CA ASP A 28 8.10 -0.42 -1.34
C ASP A 28 9.01 -0.55 -0.12
N GLY A 29 8.50 -1.21 0.92
CA GLY A 29 9.25 -1.40 2.16
C GLY A 29 9.32 -0.18 3.07
N LYS A 30 8.57 0.86 2.75
CA LYS A 30 8.59 2.10 3.53
C LYS A 30 7.25 2.33 4.20
N GLY A 31 7.31 2.85 5.41
CA GLY A 31 6.11 3.20 6.16
C GLY A 31 5.49 2.02 6.87
N SER A 32 4.48 2.30 7.64
CA SER A 32 3.73 1.28 8.34
C SER A 32 2.30 1.80 8.46
N TYR A 33 1.39 1.17 7.76
CA TYR A 33 0.01 1.65 7.66
C TYR A 33 -0.95 0.61 8.19
N ALA A 34 -2.05 1.08 8.74
CA ALA A 34 -3.07 0.21 9.30
C ALA A 34 -4.04 -0.25 8.23
N SER A 35 -4.79 -1.31 8.54
CA SER A 35 -5.86 -1.78 7.67
C SER A 35 -6.88 -0.67 7.44
N GLY A 36 -7.32 -0.53 6.21
CA GLY A 36 -8.30 0.48 5.83
C GLY A 36 -7.74 1.87 5.63
N GLN A 37 -6.44 2.04 5.84
CA GLN A 37 -5.83 3.35 5.65
C GLN A 37 -5.58 3.59 4.17
N THR A 38 -5.83 4.81 3.73
CA THR A 38 -5.55 5.23 2.36
C THR A 38 -4.33 6.15 2.38
N VAL A 39 -3.37 5.83 1.53
CA VAL A 39 -2.16 6.64 1.39
C VAL A 39 -2.27 7.41 0.08
N SER A 40 -2.19 8.73 0.18
CA SER A 40 -2.21 9.61 -1.00
C SER A 40 -0.80 10.03 -1.37
N ASP A 41 -0.69 10.70 -2.50
CA ASP A 41 0.60 11.21 -3.00
C ASP A 41 1.61 10.12 -3.26
N VAL A 42 1.12 8.95 -3.73
CA VAL A 42 1.99 7.86 -4.12
C VAL A 42 2.40 8.07 -5.57
N LEU A 43 3.69 8.06 -5.85
CA LEU A 43 4.18 8.23 -7.21
C LEU A 43 3.62 7.13 -8.12
N VAL A 44 3.26 7.52 -9.33
CA VAL A 44 2.74 6.56 -10.30
C VAL A 44 3.79 5.52 -10.67
N GLY A 45 3.33 4.36 -11.09
CA GLY A 45 4.19 3.25 -11.46
C GLY A 45 3.90 2.02 -10.60
N ASN A 46 4.72 1.01 -10.77
CA ASN A 46 4.54 -0.21 -10.01
C ASN A 46 5.03 -0.02 -8.58
N ARG A 47 4.19 -0.37 -7.63
CA ARG A 47 4.52 -0.28 -6.21
C ARG A 47 4.28 -1.64 -5.57
N THR A 48 5.18 -2.05 -4.71
CA THR A 48 5.07 -3.33 -4.02
C THR A 48 4.48 -3.10 -2.63
N ILE A 49 3.39 -3.81 -2.36
CA ILE A 49 2.73 -3.74 -1.06
C ILE A 49 3.17 -4.96 -0.27
N SER A 50 3.77 -4.71 0.88
CA SER A 50 4.24 -5.76 1.78
C SER A 50 3.43 -5.72 3.07
N PHE A 51 3.28 -6.88 3.68
CA PHE A 51 2.49 -7.01 4.90
C PHE A 51 3.40 -7.44 6.05
N SER A 52 3.11 -6.93 7.24
CA SER A 52 3.92 -7.25 8.40
C SER A 52 3.65 -8.67 8.90
N LEU A 53 4.66 -9.23 9.56
CA LEU A 53 4.51 -10.53 10.21
C LEU A 53 3.69 -10.35 11.49
N VAL A 54 2.72 -11.23 11.66
CA VAL A 54 1.92 -11.25 12.89
C VAL A 54 1.98 -12.66 13.44
N ARG A 55 2.34 -12.75 14.70
CA ARG A 55 2.49 -14.04 15.36
C ARG A 55 1.17 -14.78 15.39
N GLY A 56 1.19 -16.04 14.97
CA GLY A 56 -0.01 -16.87 14.92
C GLY A 56 -0.78 -16.76 13.62
N TRP A 57 -0.32 -15.93 12.70
CA TRP A 57 -0.99 -15.73 11.43
C TRP A 57 -0.02 -15.93 10.28
N LYS A 58 -0.54 -16.44 9.18
CA LYS A 58 0.24 -16.58 7.97
C LYS A 58 0.16 -15.26 7.19
N THR A 59 1.32 -14.69 6.93
CA THR A 59 1.40 -13.41 6.22
C THR A 59 1.09 -13.61 4.74
N PRO A 60 0.22 -12.78 4.15
CA PRO A 60 -0.02 -12.86 2.72
C PRO A 60 1.22 -12.46 1.93
N ALA A 61 1.31 -12.95 0.71
CA ALA A 61 2.41 -12.62 -0.18
C ALA A 61 2.37 -11.14 -0.56
N ASP A 62 3.55 -10.59 -0.89
CA ASP A 62 3.63 -9.23 -1.40
C ASP A 62 2.81 -9.10 -2.67
N GLN A 63 2.20 -7.93 -2.85
CA GLN A 63 1.41 -7.65 -4.02
C GLN A 63 1.98 -6.44 -4.74
N THR A 64 1.97 -6.49 -6.06
CA THR A 64 2.38 -5.36 -6.87
C THR A 64 1.14 -4.69 -7.44
N VAL A 65 1.05 -3.38 -7.24
CA VAL A 65 -0.04 -2.60 -7.80
C VAL A 65 0.53 -1.54 -8.72
N THR A 66 -0.23 -1.19 -9.73
CA THR A 66 0.13 -0.10 -10.63
C THR A 66 -0.65 1.13 -10.22
N VAL A 67 0.07 2.15 -9.78
CA VAL A 67 -0.54 3.41 -9.36
C VAL A 67 -0.66 4.31 -10.58
N THR A 68 -1.86 4.80 -10.82
CA THR A 68 -2.12 5.73 -11.92
C THR A 68 -2.53 7.08 -11.38
N ARG A 69 -2.29 8.10 -12.18
CA ARG A 69 -2.55 9.48 -11.79
C ARG A 69 -4.02 9.68 -11.47
N GLY A 70 -4.25 10.22 -10.27
CA GLY A 70 -5.62 10.57 -9.86
C GLY A 70 -6.51 9.40 -9.50
N ALA A 71 -5.99 8.18 -9.52
CA ALA A 71 -6.77 7.00 -9.22
C ALA A 71 -6.48 6.48 -7.82
N VAL A 72 -7.41 5.72 -7.29
CA VAL A 72 -7.24 5.02 -6.02
C VAL A 72 -7.18 3.53 -6.33
N GLU A 73 -6.05 2.92 -6.01
CA GLU A 73 -5.88 1.47 -6.17
C GLU A 73 -6.26 0.78 -4.88
N SER A 74 -7.10 -0.22 -4.99
CA SER A 74 -7.55 -0.99 -3.83
C SER A 74 -6.80 -2.30 -3.77
N VAL A 75 -6.25 -2.61 -2.61
CA VAL A 75 -5.50 -3.85 -2.37
C VAL A 75 -6.11 -4.56 -1.18
N ARG A 76 -6.17 -5.86 -1.24
CA ARG A 76 -6.67 -6.67 -0.14
C ARG A 76 -5.60 -7.66 0.28
N GLY A 77 -5.26 -7.63 1.55
CA GLY A 77 -4.39 -8.62 2.16
C GLY A 77 -5.20 -9.55 3.05
N VAL A 78 -5.03 -10.84 2.87
CA VAL A 78 -5.76 -11.82 3.68
C VAL A 78 -4.77 -12.61 4.49
N TYR A 79 -4.85 -12.46 5.80
CA TYR A 79 -4.10 -13.27 6.74
C TYR A 79 -4.93 -14.52 7.08
N THR A 80 -4.25 -15.63 7.23
CA THR A 80 -4.90 -16.86 7.65
C THR A 80 -4.30 -17.32 8.97
N GLU A 81 -5.13 -17.87 9.83
CA GLU A 81 -4.64 -18.42 11.09
C GLU A 81 -3.78 -19.66 10.82
N ARG A 82 -2.73 -19.77 11.59
CA ARG A 82 -1.87 -20.95 11.53
C ARG A 82 -2.43 -22.07 12.41
#